data_eaa453e118909d6e128b657230fc7dd0
#
_entry.id   eaa453e118909d6e128b657230fc7dd0
#
_cell.length_a   1.000
_cell.length_b   1.000
_cell.length_c   1.000
_cell.angle_alpha   90.00
_cell.angle_beta   90.00
_cell.angle_gamma   90.00
#
_symmetry.space_group_name_H-M   'P 1'
#
loop_
_entity.id
_entity.type
_entity.pdbx_description
1 polymer ?
#
loop_
_entity_poly.entity_id
_entity_poly.type
_entity_poly.pdbx_seq_one_letter_code
_entity_poly.pdbx_strand_id
1 'polypeptide(L)'
;MKNIAYSLVLWIVGTWCSVQPVQAQLYKDPSRPAEERAADLLQRMTLEEKIAQIRHIHSWDIFDGQRLDTKRLRSFVGDRCWGFVEGFPLTGESCHDNMNRIQRYMVEHTRLGIPIFTVAEALHGSVHEGSSIFPQNIALASTFNPRLAYRRAEAIARELHYEGKVSPAESQS
;
A
#
# COMPACT_ATOMS: atom_id res chain seq x y z
N MET A 1 4.28 -81.90 -9.72
CA MET A 1 3.37 -80.76 -9.73
C MET A 1 3.98 -79.71 -8.77
N LYS A 2 4.52 -78.64 -9.31
CA LYS A 2 5.31 -77.65 -8.57
C LYS A 2 4.41 -76.47 -8.22
N ASN A 3 4.20 -76.21 -6.93
CA ASN A 3 3.46 -75.06 -6.42
C ASN A 3 4.37 -73.82 -6.48
N ILE A 4 3.96 -72.84 -7.27
CA ILE A 4 4.61 -71.55 -7.34
C ILE A 4 3.82 -70.60 -6.40
N ALA A 5 4.49 -70.30 -5.26
CA ALA A 5 3.96 -69.29 -4.34
C ALA A 5 4.37 -67.90 -4.87
N TYR A 6 3.38 -67.08 -5.21
CA TYR A 6 3.60 -65.69 -5.55
C TYR A 6 3.64 -64.84 -4.26
N SER A 7 4.84 -64.39 -3.90
CA SER A 7 4.99 -63.37 -2.85
C SER A 7 4.64 -62.00 -3.41
N LEU A 8 3.52 -61.48 -3.02
CA LEU A 8 3.13 -60.08 -3.28
C LEU A 8 3.88 -59.17 -2.30
N VAL A 9 4.96 -58.55 -2.79
CA VAL A 9 5.65 -57.48 -2.06
C VAL A 9 4.87 -56.17 -2.26
N LEU A 10 4.07 -55.76 -1.28
CA LEU A 10 3.42 -54.47 -1.24
C LEU A 10 4.49 -53.40 -0.94
N TRP A 11 4.88 -52.63 -1.95
CA TRP A 11 5.63 -51.38 -1.75
C TRP A 11 4.66 -50.28 -1.28
N ILE A 12 4.63 -50.04 0.03
CA ILE A 12 3.99 -48.85 0.59
C ILE A 12 4.96 -47.69 0.33
N VAL A 13 4.76 -46.98 -0.76
CA VAL A 13 5.38 -45.68 -0.99
C VAL A 13 4.68 -44.68 -0.07
N GLY A 14 5.23 -44.51 1.13
CA GLY A 14 4.84 -43.46 2.02
C GLY A 14 5.22 -42.10 1.42
N THR A 15 4.28 -41.45 0.75
CA THR A 15 4.38 -40.03 0.43
C THR A 15 4.40 -39.25 1.74
N TRP A 16 5.59 -38.97 2.23
CA TRP A 16 5.77 -37.98 3.28
C TRP A 16 5.41 -36.63 2.69
N CYS A 17 4.15 -36.26 2.81
CA CYS A 17 3.72 -34.89 2.61
C CYS A 17 4.34 -34.11 3.77
N SER A 18 5.52 -33.53 3.55
CA SER A 18 6.13 -32.59 4.49
C SER A 18 5.22 -31.38 4.57
N VAL A 19 4.29 -31.39 5.53
CA VAL A 19 3.57 -30.20 5.94
C VAL A 19 4.62 -29.26 6.51
N GLN A 20 5.14 -28.38 5.65
CA GLN A 20 5.97 -27.28 6.10
C GLN A 20 5.13 -26.46 7.07
N PRO A 21 5.59 -26.23 8.31
CA PRO A 21 4.86 -25.38 9.23
C PRO A 21 4.66 -24.04 8.53
N VAL A 22 3.41 -23.62 8.37
CA VAL A 22 3.11 -22.27 7.91
C VAL A 22 3.78 -21.33 8.89
N GLN A 23 4.93 -20.80 8.50
CA GLN A 23 5.68 -19.88 9.34
C GLN A 23 4.79 -18.67 9.60
N ALA A 24 4.41 -18.49 10.86
CA ALA A 24 3.54 -17.39 11.26
C ALA A 24 4.03 -16.06 10.63
N GLN A 25 3.10 -15.32 10.03
CA GLN A 25 3.41 -14.05 9.37
C GLN A 25 3.50 -12.97 10.45
N LEU A 26 4.65 -12.88 11.14
CA LEU A 26 4.86 -11.93 12.24
C LEU A 26 4.62 -10.50 11.84
N TYR A 27 4.90 -10.15 10.58
CA TYR A 27 4.66 -8.79 10.07
C TYR A 27 3.20 -8.37 10.09
N LYS A 28 2.25 -9.31 10.15
CA LYS A 28 0.81 -9.03 10.24
C LYS A 28 0.30 -8.95 11.69
N ASP A 29 1.12 -9.28 12.66
CA ASP A 29 0.73 -9.26 14.07
C ASP A 29 0.94 -7.85 14.65
N PRO A 30 -0.13 -7.07 14.92
CA PRO A 30 -0.01 -5.71 15.42
C PRO A 30 0.53 -5.64 16.85
N SER A 31 0.51 -6.74 17.60
CA SER A 31 1.05 -6.79 18.96
C SER A 31 2.58 -6.82 19.01
N ARG A 32 3.23 -7.08 17.88
CA ARG A 32 4.70 -7.12 17.79
C ARG A 32 5.28 -5.74 17.52
N PRO A 33 6.51 -5.47 18.03
CA PRO A 33 7.25 -4.25 17.71
C PRO A 33 7.40 -4.05 16.20
N ALA A 34 7.34 -2.78 15.74
CA ALA A 34 7.43 -2.44 14.32
C ALA A 34 8.72 -2.96 13.67
N GLU A 35 9.83 -2.92 14.38
CA GLU A 35 11.14 -3.38 13.93
C GLU A 35 11.14 -4.90 13.66
N GLU A 36 10.53 -5.71 14.53
CA GLU A 36 10.41 -7.15 14.35
C GLU A 36 9.52 -7.48 13.14
N ARG A 37 8.41 -6.76 12.99
CA ARG A 37 7.49 -6.89 11.87
C ARG A 37 8.16 -6.53 10.54
N ALA A 38 8.91 -5.43 10.52
CA ALA A 38 9.66 -5.00 9.35
C ALA A 38 10.76 -6.01 8.96
N ALA A 39 11.48 -6.54 9.93
CA ALA A 39 12.51 -7.55 9.69
C ALA A 39 11.93 -8.85 9.11
N ASP A 40 10.81 -9.35 9.65
CA ASP A 40 10.12 -10.53 9.11
C ASP A 40 9.61 -10.28 7.69
N LEU A 41 9.01 -9.11 7.43
CA LEU A 41 8.54 -8.73 6.10
C LEU A 41 9.67 -8.68 5.08
N LEU A 42 10.78 -8.01 5.40
CA LEU A 42 11.94 -7.87 4.52
C LEU A 42 12.56 -9.23 4.12
N GLN A 43 12.54 -10.21 5.00
CA GLN A 43 13.01 -11.56 4.70
C GLN A 43 12.10 -12.31 3.72
N ARG A 44 10.81 -11.96 3.68
CA ARG A 44 9.82 -12.59 2.78
C ARG A 44 9.76 -11.94 1.41
N MET A 45 10.24 -10.71 1.27
CA MET A 45 10.19 -9.93 0.04
C MET A 45 11.24 -10.37 -0.96
N THR A 46 10.81 -10.53 -2.22
CA THR A 46 11.74 -10.62 -3.35
C THR A 46 12.41 -9.28 -3.63
N LEU A 47 13.44 -9.25 -4.46
CA LEU A 47 14.08 -8.00 -4.86
C LEU A 47 13.10 -7.08 -5.60
N GLU A 48 12.27 -7.63 -6.48
CA GLU A 48 11.26 -6.90 -7.25
C GLU A 48 10.21 -6.26 -6.33
N GLU A 49 9.80 -6.97 -5.27
CA GLU A 49 8.88 -6.44 -4.28
C GLU A 49 9.50 -5.33 -3.44
N LYS A 50 10.78 -5.46 -3.08
CA LYS A 50 11.51 -4.38 -2.40
C LYS A 50 11.62 -3.13 -3.26
N ILE A 51 11.91 -3.31 -4.56
CA ILE A 51 11.93 -2.21 -5.53
C ILE A 51 10.54 -1.58 -5.67
N ALA A 52 9.48 -2.38 -5.72
CA ALA A 52 8.12 -1.88 -5.81
C ALA A 52 7.73 -1.01 -4.59
N GLN A 53 8.21 -1.33 -3.39
CA GLN A 53 7.94 -0.55 -2.18
C GLN A 53 8.55 0.86 -2.18
N ILE A 54 9.61 1.09 -2.94
CA ILE A 54 10.23 2.43 -3.08
C ILE A 54 9.77 3.18 -4.33
N ARG A 55 8.81 2.62 -5.08
CA ARG A 55 8.22 3.24 -6.27
C ARG A 55 6.81 3.74 -5.98
N HIS A 56 6.37 4.70 -6.76
CA HIS A 56 5.00 5.20 -6.73
C HIS A 56 4.23 4.87 -8.01
N ILE A 57 2.91 4.90 -7.90
CA ILE A 57 1.94 4.82 -8.97
C ILE A 57 1.35 6.21 -9.13
N HIS A 58 1.33 6.76 -10.33
CA HIS A 58 0.55 7.95 -10.60
C HIS A 58 -0.92 7.61 -10.80
N SER A 59 -1.80 8.48 -10.32
CA SER A 59 -3.24 8.25 -10.47
C SER A 59 -3.66 8.10 -11.93
N TRP A 60 -3.08 8.85 -12.85
CA TRP A 60 -3.39 8.73 -14.28
C TRP A 60 -3.05 7.37 -14.90
N ASP A 61 -2.18 6.57 -14.27
CA ASP A 61 -1.87 5.21 -14.71
C ASP A 61 -3.01 4.24 -14.44
N ILE A 62 -3.81 4.51 -13.39
CA ILE A 62 -4.83 3.63 -12.86
C ILE A 62 -6.25 4.21 -12.87
N PHE A 63 -6.40 5.49 -13.23
CA PHE A 63 -7.71 6.14 -13.33
C PHE A 63 -8.11 6.39 -14.79
N ASP A 64 -9.42 6.43 -15.01
CA ASP A 64 -10.04 6.98 -16.21
C ASP A 64 -10.87 8.20 -15.79
N GLY A 65 -10.35 9.38 -16.06
CA GLY A 65 -10.87 10.61 -15.48
C GLY A 65 -10.84 10.56 -13.94
N GLN A 66 -12.01 10.65 -13.32
CA GLN A 66 -12.15 10.61 -11.86
C GLN A 66 -12.47 9.21 -11.30
N ARG A 67 -12.51 8.19 -12.14
CA ARG A 67 -12.90 6.85 -11.75
C ARG A 67 -11.70 5.89 -11.76
N LEU A 68 -11.54 5.14 -10.67
CA LEU A 68 -10.56 4.06 -10.62
C LEU A 68 -10.90 2.97 -11.65
N ASP A 69 -9.99 2.73 -12.59
CA ASP A 69 -10.07 1.61 -13.51
C ASP A 69 -9.38 0.38 -12.88
N THR A 70 -10.19 -0.56 -12.42
CA THR A 70 -9.69 -1.77 -11.77
C THR A 70 -8.91 -2.69 -12.71
N LYS A 71 -9.12 -2.60 -14.03
CA LYS A 71 -8.34 -3.38 -15.00
C LYS A 71 -6.93 -2.80 -15.12
N ARG A 72 -6.82 -1.47 -15.24
CA ARG A 72 -5.53 -0.77 -15.25
C ARG A 72 -4.78 -1.01 -13.94
N LEU A 73 -5.46 -0.90 -12.79
CA LEU A 73 -4.86 -1.18 -11.49
C LEU A 73 -4.27 -2.60 -11.44
N ARG A 74 -5.03 -3.62 -11.84
CA ARG A 74 -4.57 -5.00 -11.88
C ARG A 74 -3.40 -5.21 -12.84
N SER A 75 -3.46 -4.62 -14.01
CA SER A 75 -2.40 -4.72 -15.01
C SER A 75 -1.09 -4.06 -14.54
N PHE A 76 -1.20 -2.94 -13.83
CA PHE A 76 -0.05 -2.15 -13.38
C PHE A 76 0.59 -2.76 -12.12
N VAL A 77 -0.22 -3.12 -11.15
CA VAL A 77 0.24 -3.62 -9.84
C VAL A 77 0.63 -5.10 -9.91
N GLY A 78 -0.17 -5.92 -10.61
CA GLY A 78 -0.02 -7.37 -10.58
C GLY A 78 -0.29 -7.93 -9.18
N ASP A 79 0.60 -8.78 -8.72
CA ASP A 79 0.59 -9.41 -7.38
C ASP A 79 1.57 -8.75 -6.38
N ARG A 80 2.20 -7.65 -6.77
CA ARG A 80 3.21 -6.93 -5.96
C ARG A 80 2.59 -5.79 -5.19
N CYS A 81 3.04 -5.59 -3.96
CA CYS A 81 2.69 -4.39 -3.18
C CYS A 81 3.56 -3.21 -3.63
N TRP A 82 2.91 -2.13 -4.04
CA TRP A 82 3.58 -0.86 -4.33
C TRP A 82 3.61 0.02 -3.08
N GLY A 83 4.66 0.84 -2.93
CA GLY A 83 4.83 1.65 -1.74
C GLY A 83 3.92 2.86 -1.71
N PHE A 84 3.78 3.57 -2.83
CA PHE A 84 3.13 4.87 -2.87
C PHE A 84 2.19 5.02 -4.06
N VAL A 85 1.14 5.81 -3.86
CA VAL A 85 0.27 6.32 -4.94
C VAL A 85 0.10 7.82 -4.77
N GLU A 86 0.24 8.57 -5.87
CA GLU A 86 0.18 10.03 -5.85
C GLU A 86 -0.71 10.63 -6.95
N GLY A 87 -0.99 11.92 -6.84
CA GLY A 87 -1.61 12.71 -7.89
C GLY A 87 -3.09 12.44 -8.06
N PHE A 88 -3.87 12.42 -6.97
CA PHE A 88 -5.31 12.17 -7.05
C PHE A 88 -6.05 13.35 -7.68
N PRO A 89 -6.78 13.13 -8.78
CA PRO A 89 -7.60 14.16 -9.40
C PRO A 89 -8.90 14.43 -8.64
N LEU A 90 -9.13 13.71 -7.55
CA LEU A 90 -10.40 13.60 -6.87
C LEU A 90 -10.43 14.41 -5.58
N THR A 91 -11.62 14.87 -5.21
CA THR A 91 -11.89 15.57 -3.95
C THR A 91 -12.99 14.86 -3.15
N GLY A 92 -12.97 15.03 -1.82
CA GLY A 92 -14.04 14.57 -0.93
C GLY A 92 -14.27 13.05 -0.98
N GLU A 93 -15.54 12.65 -0.90
CA GLU A 93 -15.96 11.24 -0.82
C GLU A 93 -15.42 10.38 -1.96
N SER A 94 -15.39 10.93 -3.17
CA SER A 94 -14.88 10.20 -4.34
C SER A 94 -13.41 9.82 -4.19
N CYS A 95 -12.60 10.65 -3.52
CA CYS A 95 -11.21 10.33 -3.21
C CYS A 95 -11.14 9.19 -2.17
N HIS A 96 -11.89 9.30 -1.09
CA HIS A 96 -11.95 8.27 -0.04
C HIS A 96 -12.35 6.90 -0.58
N ASP A 97 -13.41 6.84 -1.36
CA ASP A 97 -13.90 5.58 -1.92
C ASP A 97 -12.86 4.92 -2.84
N ASN A 98 -12.25 5.68 -3.72
CA ASN A 98 -11.23 5.14 -4.61
C ASN A 98 -9.98 4.72 -3.84
N MET A 99 -9.56 5.47 -2.82
CA MET A 99 -8.45 5.08 -1.94
C MET A 99 -8.74 3.78 -1.20
N ASN A 100 -9.93 3.65 -0.60
CA ASN A 100 -10.34 2.42 0.06
C ASN A 100 -10.34 1.22 -0.89
N ARG A 101 -10.72 1.42 -2.16
CA ARG A 101 -10.66 0.37 -3.18
C ARG A 101 -9.24 -0.02 -3.54
N ILE A 102 -8.32 0.95 -3.66
CA ILE A 102 -6.90 0.70 -3.89
C ILE A 102 -6.29 -0.04 -2.69
N GLN A 103 -6.54 0.43 -1.47
CA GLN A 103 -6.06 -0.22 -0.24
C GLN A 103 -6.55 -1.67 -0.14
N ARG A 104 -7.84 -1.88 -0.38
CA ARG A 104 -8.41 -3.24 -0.39
C ARG A 104 -7.72 -4.12 -1.42
N TYR A 105 -7.50 -3.60 -2.63
CA TYR A 105 -6.78 -4.35 -3.65
C TYR A 105 -5.36 -4.74 -3.19
N MET A 106 -4.61 -3.81 -2.61
CA MET A 106 -3.26 -4.08 -2.12
C MET A 106 -3.24 -5.15 -1.03
N VAL A 107 -4.18 -5.08 -0.09
CA VAL A 107 -4.25 -6.02 1.04
C VAL A 107 -4.76 -7.40 0.63
N GLU A 108 -5.79 -7.47 -0.22
CA GLU A 108 -6.49 -8.72 -0.53
C GLU A 108 -5.97 -9.44 -1.77
N HIS A 109 -5.35 -8.73 -2.72
CA HIS A 109 -4.98 -9.27 -4.03
C HIS A 109 -3.49 -9.25 -4.34
N THR A 110 -2.64 -8.82 -3.41
CA THR A 110 -1.20 -8.91 -3.56
C THR A 110 -0.61 -9.94 -2.61
N ARG A 111 0.55 -10.49 -2.97
CA ARG A 111 1.15 -11.62 -2.26
C ARG A 111 1.43 -11.34 -0.78
N LEU A 112 1.89 -10.15 -0.45
CA LEU A 112 2.27 -9.78 0.92
C LEU A 112 1.16 -9.02 1.65
N GLY A 113 0.17 -8.48 0.94
CA GLY A 113 -0.93 -7.74 1.53
C GLY A 113 -0.49 -6.47 2.25
N ILE A 114 0.51 -5.75 1.72
CA ILE A 114 1.02 -4.51 2.30
C ILE A 114 0.14 -3.35 1.82
N PRO A 115 -0.42 -2.53 2.72
CA PRO A 115 -1.13 -1.32 2.35
C PRO A 115 -0.23 -0.34 1.61
N ILE A 116 -0.82 0.52 0.76
CA ILE A 116 -0.09 1.55 0.01
C ILE A 116 -0.20 2.90 0.72
N PHE A 117 0.87 3.70 0.69
CA PHE A 117 0.82 5.08 1.16
C PHE A 117 0.28 6.01 0.09
N THR A 118 -0.53 6.99 0.49
CA THR A 118 -0.92 8.12 -0.35
C THR A 118 0.07 9.25 -0.19
N VAL A 119 0.47 9.84 -1.30
CA VAL A 119 1.35 11.02 -1.34
C VAL A 119 0.66 12.11 -2.13
N ALA A 120 0.71 13.33 -1.62
CA ALA A 120 0.25 14.51 -2.32
C ALA A 120 1.31 15.59 -2.28
N GLU A 121 1.58 16.20 -3.42
CA GLU A 121 2.32 17.45 -3.47
C GLU A 121 1.39 18.59 -3.04
N ALA A 122 1.83 19.37 -2.09
CA ALA A 122 1.05 20.47 -1.54
C ALA A 122 1.91 21.72 -1.33
N LEU A 123 2.69 22.06 -2.33
CA LEU A 123 3.66 23.17 -2.27
C LEU A 123 3.07 24.51 -1.84
N HIS A 124 1.80 24.75 -2.20
CA HIS A 124 1.08 25.96 -1.83
C HIS A 124 -0.44 25.72 -1.65
N GLY A 125 -0.78 24.53 -1.16
CA GLY A 125 -2.16 24.06 -0.98
C GLY A 125 -2.40 22.79 -1.79
N SER A 126 -3.53 22.14 -1.58
CA SER A 126 -3.89 20.89 -2.27
C SER A 126 -4.16 21.08 -3.77
N VAL A 127 -4.41 22.32 -4.22
CA VAL A 127 -4.66 22.71 -5.61
C VAL A 127 -5.82 21.94 -6.27
N HIS A 128 -6.90 21.72 -5.53
CA HIS A 128 -8.13 21.10 -6.02
C HIS A 128 -9.32 22.04 -5.84
N GLU A 129 -10.41 21.74 -6.52
CA GLU A 129 -11.65 22.47 -6.34
C GLU A 129 -12.10 22.39 -4.88
N GLY A 130 -12.36 23.55 -4.28
CA GLY A 130 -12.73 23.68 -2.86
C GLY A 130 -11.57 23.76 -1.88
N SER A 131 -10.32 23.55 -2.30
CA SER A 131 -9.14 23.68 -1.45
C SER A 131 -8.64 25.12 -1.40
N SER A 132 -7.97 25.48 -0.30
CA SER A 132 -7.28 26.76 -0.17
C SER A 132 -5.98 26.77 -0.96
N ILE A 133 -5.79 27.83 -1.76
CA ILE A 133 -4.54 28.09 -2.45
C ILE A 133 -3.77 29.17 -1.70
N PHE A 134 -2.55 28.87 -1.34
CA PHE A 134 -1.66 29.77 -0.62
C PHE A 134 -0.57 30.33 -1.56
N PRO A 135 0.07 31.45 -1.19
CA PRO A 135 1.26 31.90 -1.90
C PRO A 135 2.35 30.85 -1.92
N GLN A 136 3.15 30.85 -2.99
CA GLN A 136 4.29 29.94 -3.11
C GLN A 136 5.31 30.15 -1.99
N ASN A 137 6.17 29.16 -1.75
CA ASN A 137 7.12 29.13 -0.64
C ASN A 137 8.08 30.33 -0.64
N ILE A 138 8.48 30.82 -1.80
CA ILE A 138 9.34 32.01 -1.90
C ILE A 138 8.67 33.27 -1.35
N ALA A 139 7.38 33.44 -1.66
CA ALA A 139 6.58 34.58 -1.14
C ALA A 139 6.37 34.44 0.39
N LEU A 140 6.17 33.23 0.88
CA LEU A 140 6.08 32.98 2.31
C LEU A 140 7.42 33.24 3.02
N ALA A 141 8.52 32.80 2.43
CA ALA A 141 9.86 33.03 2.97
C ALA A 141 10.21 34.53 3.09
N SER A 142 9.77 35.35 2.12
CA SER A 142 9.98 36.79 2.14
C SER A 142 9.29 37.53 3.29
N THR A 143 8.36 36.85 3.99
CA THR A 143 7.73 37.40 5.21
C THR A 143 8.64 37.34 6.44
N PHE A 144 9.70 36.52 6.40
CA PHE A 144 10.57 36.20 7.55
C PHE A 144 9.82 35.77 8.81
N ASN A 145 8.63 35.16 8.63
CA ASN A 145 7.74 34.77 9.70
C ASN A 145 7.54 33.24 9.76
N PRO A 146 8.32 32.52 10.57
CA PRO A 146 8.21 31.07 10.70
C PRO A 146 6.87 30.60 11.26
N ARG A 147 6.23 31.41 12.08
CA ARG A 147 4.91 31.11 12.63
C ARG A 147 3.84 31.09 11.51
N LEU A 148 3.96 31.96 10.53
CA LEU A 148 3.06 31.97 9.37
C LEU A 148 3.26 30.69 8.53
N ALA A 149 4.52 30.27 8.35
CA ALA A 149 4.83 29.02 7.65
C ALA A 149 4.20 27.80 8.34
N TYR A 150 4.31 27.73 9.66
CA TYR A 150 3.69 26.68 10.45
C TYR A 150 2.16 26.65 10.30
N ARG A 151 1.49 27.80 10.46
CA ARG A 151 0.03 27.90 10.32
C ARG A 151 -0.47 27.52 8.94
N ARG A 152 0.28 27.89 7.91
CA ARG A 152 -0.04 27.48 6.55
C ARG A 152 0.07 25.97 6.38
N ALA A 153 1.15 25.37 6.84
CA ALA A 153 1.35 23.92 6.76
C ALA A 153 0.25 23.17 7.53
N GLU A 154 -0.15 23.67 8.69
CA GLU A 154 -1.25 23.10 9.47
C GLU A 154 -2.58 23.17 8.71
N ALA A 155 -2.90 24.29 8.07
CA ALA A 155 -4.10 24.42 7.26
C ALA A 155 -4.12 23.44 6.08
N ILE A 156 -3.00 23.36 5.34
CA ILE A 156 -2.86 22.42 4.22
C ILE A 156 -3.01 20.96 4.69
N ALA A 157 -2.37 20.59 5.81
CA ALA A 157 -2.47 19.25 6.34
C ALA A 157 -3.90 18.85 6.74
N ARG A 158 -4.66 19.78 7.31
CA ARG A 158 -6.07 19.56 7.65
C ARG A 158 -6.93 19.35 6.40
N GLU A 159 -6.73 20.15 5.35
CA GLU A 159 -7.45 19.99 4.08
C GLU A 159 -7.14 18.65 3.43
N LEU A 160 -5.85 18.27 3.32
CA LEU A 160 -5.44 16.99 2.76
C LEU A 160 -6.00 15.80 3.52
N HIS A 161 -6.08 15.90 4.85
CA HIS A 161 -6.68 14.86 5.68
C HIS A 161 -8.19 14.76 5.43
N TYR A 162 -8.89 15.88 5.38
CA TYR A 162 -10.32 15.91 5.08
C TYR A 162 -10.63 15.37 3.68
N GLU A 163 -9.77 15.65 2.70
CA GLU A 163 -9.89 15.15 1.33
C GLU A 163 -9.51 13.65 1.18
N GLY A 164 -9.05 13.01 2.25
CA GLY A 164 -8.63 11.60 2.23
C GLY A 164 -7.35 11.32 1.45
N LYS A 165 -6.54 12.34 1.21
CA LYS A 165 -5.26 12.24 0.49
C LYS A 165 -4.09 11.87 1.38
N VAL A 166 -4.29 11.91 2.68
CA VAL A 166 -3.33 11.42 3.68
C VAL A 166 -4.04 10.33 4.47
N SER A 167 -3.50 9.13 4.45
CA SER A 167 -4.04 8.05 5.25
C SER A 167 -3.94 8.41 6.73
N PRO A 168 -5.02 8.28 7.50
CA PRO A 168 -4.92 8.42 8.95
C PRO A 168 -4.10 7.24 9.47
N ALA A 169 -2.86 7.51 9.86
CA ALA A 169 -2.02 6.52 10.55
C ALA A 169 -2.57 6.14 11.93
N GLU A 170 -3.68 6.75 12.37
CA GLU A 170 -4.14 6.72 13.75
C GLU A 170 -5.57 6.21 14.01
N SER A 171 -6.31 5.74 13.04
CA SER A 171 -7.69 5.30 13.31
C SER A 171 -7.84 3.79 13.63
N GLN A 172 -6.77 3.12 14.02
CA GLN A 172 -6.82 1.75 14.52
C GLN A 172 -6.10 1.63 15.87
N SER A 173 -6.60 2.37 16.85
CA SER A 173 -6.32 2.09 18.27
C SER A 173 -7.60 1.65 18.97
#